data_b0b9e9690834179125a0680e43cc2eb7
#
_entry.id   b0b9e9690834179125a0680e43cc2eb7
#
_cell.length_a   1.000
_cell.length_b   1.000
_cell.length_c   1.000
_cell.angle_alpha   90.00
_cell.angle_beta   90.00
_cell.angle_gamma   90.00
#
_symmetry.space_group_name_H-M   'P 1'
#
loop_
_entity.id
_entity.type
_entity.pdbx_description
1 polymer ?
#
loop_
_entity_poly.entity_id
_entity_poly.type
_entity_poly.pdbx_seq_one_letter_code
_entity_poly.pdbx_strand_id
1 'polypeptide(L)'
;LFQNWTYISNNGADVAFSVVSDALVTGSTKALSAQVNTLGANGWHASTKSGNFHVTGGLEYTVTFYAKIEGADSRQVKVVFQSEVSGSYQGQNIWITNEWKRYSHTFTVENSSDQNSVRFWFMQDGVTYFLDEVSVSPGKRILFDQEAKYQTVDGFGAGIKRRTEQLYSLNDSFRQQIEEYCFQDLEVNMIRFFVYHDLEPENDNDDPYSLDESQLDWTRYDSEPGNWRTRYVGEALQNAFDLS
;
A
#
# COMPACT_ATOMS: atom_id res chain seq x y z
N LEU A 1 11.93 -27.55 5.40
CA LEU A 1 10.73 -26.92 5.96
C LEU A 1 11.11 -25.68 6.74
N PHE A 2 10.24 -24.69 6.83
CA PHE A 2 10.54 -23.45 7.54
C PHE A 2 10.74 -23.73 9.04
N GLN A 3 11.75 -23.12 9.61
CA GLN A 3 12.04 -23.24 11.03
C GLN A 3 10.88 -22.64 11.85
N ASN A 4 10.49 -23.29 12.94
CA ASN A 4 9.37 -22.89 13.83
C ASN A 4 7.97 -22.96 13.21
N TRP A 5 7.78 -23.67 12.09
CA TRP A 5 6.46 -23.95 11.54
C TRP A 5 6.07 -25.41 11.81
N THR A 6 4.80 -25.62 12.15
CA THR A 6 4.19 -26.95 12.31
C THR A 6 3.32 -27.24 11.09
N TYR A 7 3.44 -28.44 10.57
CA TYR A 7 2.74 -28.95 9.39
C TYR A 7 1.76 -30.03 9.85
N ILE A 8 0.49 -29.87 9.49
CA ILE A 8 -0.61 -30.69 9.99
C ILE A 8 -1.28 -31.39 8.80
N SER A 9 -1.22 -32.72 8.83
CA SER A 9 -1.90 -33.62 7.91
C SER A 9 -2.38 -34.82 8.72
N ASN A 10 -3.64 -34.78 9.18
CA ASN A 10 -4.19 -35.79 10.06
C ASN A 10 -5.69 -36.00 9.84
N ASN A 11 -6.29 -36.94 10.56
CA ASN A 11 -7.75 -37.23 10.51
C ASN A 11 -8.30 -37.39 9.09
N GLY A 12 -7.56 -38.14 8.24
CA GLY A 12 -7.95 -38.39 6.85
C GLY A 12 -7.48 -37.33 5.86
N ALA A 13 -6.85 -36.25 6.32
CA ALA A 13 -6.12 -35.35 5.41
C ALA A 13 -4.84 -35.99 4.93
N ASP A 14 -4.51 -35.77 3.65
CA ASP A 14 -3.25 -36.13 3.01
C ASP A 14 -2.65 -34.90 2.34
N VAL A 15 -1.61 -34.35 2.95
CA VAL A 15 -0.89 -33.15 2.47
C VAL A 15 0.59 -33.42 2.45
N ALA A 16 1.19 -33.30 1.27
CA ALA A 16 2.64 -33.36 1.11
C ALA A 16 3.23 -31.95 1.23
N PHE A 17 3.98 -31.72 2.31
CA PHE A 17 4.67 -30.46 2.55
C PHE A 17 6.12 -30.51 2.06
N SER A 18 6.56 -29.49 1.36
CA SER A 18 7.96 -29.33 0.94
C SER A 18 8.35 -27.85 0.91
N VAL A 19 9.65 -27.59 0.79
CA VAL A 19 10.19 -26.26 0.49
C VAL A 19 10.71 -26.27 -0.93
N VAL A 20 10.28 -25.31 -1.71
CA VAL A 20 10.69 -25.15 -3.11
C VAL A 20 11.55 -23.90 -3.28
N SER A 21 12.51 -23.96 -4.23
CA SER A 21 13.45 -22.86 -4.48
C SER A 21 13.25 -22.18 -5.82
N ASP A 22 12.39 -22.72 -6.69
CA ASP A 22 12.18 -22.35 -8.08
C ASP A 22 10.81 -21.69 -8.37
N ALA A 23 9.92 -21.60 -7.38
CA ALA A 23 8.59 -20.99 -7.51
C ALA A 23 8.49 -19.71 -6.66
N LEU A 24 9.36 -18.71 -6.91
CA LEU A 24 9.63 -17.66 -5.94
C LEU A 24 9.00 -16.32 -6.28
N VAL A 25 8.59 -15.61 -5.23
CA VAL A 25 8.40 -14.15 -5.24
C VAL A 25 9.76 -13.48 -5.45
N THR A 26 9.79 -12.37 -6.18
CA THR A 26 11.02 -11.59 -6.40
C THR A 26 11.69 -11.26 -5.06
N GLY A 27 12.93 -11.71 -4.89
CA GLY A 27 13.74 -11.47 -3.68
C GLY A 27 13.68 -12.55 -2.61
N SER A 28 12.75 -13.51 -2.68
CA SER A 28 12.75 -14.69 -1.80
C SER A 28 13.61 -15.83 -2.38
N THR A 29 14.10 -16.70 -1.52
CA THR A 29 14.90 -17.88 -1.92
C THR A 29 14.20 -19.20 -1.66
N LYS A 30 13.06 -19.19 -0.96
CA LYS A 30 12.35 -20.41 -0.57
C LYS A 30 10.88 -20.13 -0.32
N ALA A 31 10.00 -20.97 -0.85
CA ALA A 31 8.58 -20.96 -0.57
C ALA A 31 8.12 -22.29 0.05
N LEU A 32 7.10 -22.25 0.89
CA LEU A 32 6.40 -23.45 1.33
C LEU A 32 5.51 -23.95 0.20
N SER A 33 5.58 -25.22 -0.10
CA SER A 33 4.65 -25.94 -0.97
C SER A 33 3.83 -26.92 -0.14
N ALA A 34 2.50 -26.90 -0.31
CA ALA A 34 1.56 -27.80 0.32
C ALA A 34 0.67 -28.44 -0.76
N GLN A 35 1.01 -29.63 -1.21
CA GLN A 35 0.20 -30.41 -2.15
C GLN A 35 -0.90 -31.12 -1.36
N VAL A 36 -2.15 -30.67 -1.52
CA VAL A 36 -3.31 -31.22 -0.83
C VAL A 36 -3.93 -32.30 -1.71
N ASN A 37 -3.71 -33.57 -1.37
CA ASN A 37 -4.30 -34.71 -2.07
C ASN A 37 -5.72 -34.99 -1.60
N THR A 38 -5.94 -34.94 -0.29
CA THR A 38 -7.26 -35.07 0.35
C THR A 38 -7.40 -34.14 1.56
N LEU A 39 -8.61 -33.62 1.76
CA LEU A 39 -8.97 -32.91 2.97
C LEU A 39 -9.42 -33.89 4.06
N GLY A 40 -9.10 -33.57 5.32
CA GLY A 40 -9.73 -34.26 6.46
C GLY A 40 -11.17 -33.77 6.70
N ALA A 41 -11.79 -34.29 7.74
CA ALA A 41 -13.16 -33.92 8.10
C ALA A 41 -13.34 -32.43 8.44
N ASN A 42 -12.27 -31.74 8.79
CA ASN A 42 -12.26 -30.31 9.09
C ASN A 42 -11.07 -29.62 8.43
N GLY A 43 -11.20 -28.33 8.08
CA GLY A 43 -10.16 -27.55 7.38
C GLY A 43 -8.80 -27.45 8.13
N TRP A 44 -8.80 -27.52 9.46
CA TRP A 44 -7.56 -27.51 10.24
C TRP A 44 -6.75 -28.82 10.17
N HIS A 45 -7.32 -29.90 9.66
CA HIS A 45 -6.61 -31.16 9.48
C HIS A 45 -5.58 -31.10 8.34
N ALA A 46 -5.79 -30.20 7.40
CA ALA A 46 -4.89 -29.88 6.29
C ALA A 46 -4.40 -28.43 6.47
N SER A 47 -3.36 -28.20 7.25
CA SER A 47 -2.95 -26.85 7.62
C SER A 47 -1.47 -26.71 7.96
N THR A 48 -1.03 -25.46 8.03
CA THR A 48 0.28 -25.11 8.60
C THR A 48 0.11 -24.01 9.66
N LYS A 49 0.99 -24.00 10.65
CA LYS A 49 0.95 -23.11 11.82
C LYS A 49 2.33 -22.52 12.06
N SER A 50 2.39 -21.19 12.28
CA SER A 50 3.62 -20.52 12.72
C SER A 50 4.01 -20.90 14.14
N GLY A 51 5.25 -20.62 14.55
CA GLY A 51 5.62 -20.55 15.96
C GLY A 51 4.81 -19.49 16.68
N ASN A 52 4.83 -19.55 18.01
CA ASN A 52 4.12 -18.60 18.86
C ASN A 52 4.83 -17.24 18.87
N PHE A 53 4.05 -16.16 18.98
CA PHE A 53 4.55 -14.80 19.09
C PHE A 53 3.70 -13.95 20.04
N HIS A 54 4.29 -12.83 20.50
CA HIS A 54 3.63 -11.88 21.38
C HIS A 54 2.64 -10.99 20.63
N VAL A 55 1.49 -10.73 21.29
CA VAL A 55 0.57 -9.65 20.89
C VAL A 55 0.14 -8.85 22.11
N THR A 56 -0.14 -7.57 21.91
CA THR A 56 -0.71 -6.66 22.90
C THR A 56 -2.20 -6.52 22.68
N GLY A 57 -3.00 -6.74 23.72
CA GLY A 57 -4.46 -6.59 23.67
C GLY A 57 -4.88 -5.15 23.35
N GLY A 58 -6.02 -5.00 22.72
CA GLY A 58 -6.56 -3.72 22.27
C GLY A 58 -5.98 -3.21 20.95
N LEU A 59 -5.01 -3.92 20.35
CA LEU A 59 -4.42 -3.55 19.07
C LEU A 59 -4.95 -4.42 17.92
N GLU A 60 -4.94 -3.84 16.74
CA GLU A 60 -5.11 -4.60 15.50
C GLU A 60 -3.75 -5.14 15.03
N TYR A 61 -3.74 -6.31 14.42
CA TYR A 61 -2.57 -6.92 13.80
C TYR A 61 -2.89 -7.31 12.38
N THR A 62 -1.99 -7.01 11.45
CA THR A 62 -2.11 -7.40 10.05
C THR A 62 -1.14 -8.53 9.75
N VAL A 63 -1.68 -9.64 9.25
CA VAL A 63 -0.92 -10.72 8.61
C VAL A 63 -0.80 -10.38 7.14
N THR A 64 0.43 -10.41 6.61
CA THR A 64 0.70 -10.28 5.18
C THR A 64 1.48 -11.50 4.70
N PHE A 65 1.22 -11.94 3.48
CA PHE A 65 1.90 -13.09 2.89
C PHE A 65 1.78 -13.05 1.36
N TYR A 66 2.71 -13.70 0.69
CA TYR A 66 2.54 -14.02 -0.73
C TYR A 66 2.01 -15.44 -0.87
N ALA A 67 1.13 -15.64 -1.85
CA ALA A 67 0.59 -16.95 -2.15
C ALA A 67 0.27 -17.11 -3.63
N LYS A 68 0.36 -18.34 -4.12
CA LYS A 68 -0.22 -18.81 -5.39
C LYS A 68 -0.71 -20.24 -5.23
N ILE A 69 -1.43 -20.72 -6.23
CA ILE A 69 -1.79 -22.14 -6.34
C ILE A 69 -1.38 -22.68 -7.71
N GLU A 70 -1.24 -24.00 -7.78
CA GLU A 70 -1.14 -24.74 -9.04
C GLU A 70 -2.19 -25.85 -9.09
N GLY A 71 -2.71 -26.13 -10.28
CA GLY A 71 -3.75 -27.14 -10.51
C GLY A 71 -5.16 -26.56 -10.62
N ALA A 72 -5.34 -25.25 -10.46
CA ALA A 72 -6.61 -24.55 -10.65
C ALA A 72 -6.41 -23.04 -10.88
N ASP A 73 -7.45 -22.32 -11.32
CA ASP A 73 -7.39 -20.87 -11.50
C ASP A 73 -7.45 -20.11 -10.18
N SER A 74 -8.24 -20.59 -9.23
CA SER A 74 -8.32 -20.02 -7.88
C SER A 74 -8.84 -21.03 -6.87
N ARG A 75 -8.39 -20.89 -5.61
CA ARG A 75 -8.86 -21.68 -4.47
C ARG A 75 -8.84 -20.83 -3.20
N GLN A 76 -9.65 -21.24 -2.21
CA GLN A 76 -9.64 -20.58 -0.91
C GLN A 76 -8.58 -21.16 0.01
N VAL A 77 -7.94 -20.28 0.77
CA VAL A 77 -7.20 -20.60 1.99
C VAL A 77 -7.87 -19.84 3.12
N LYS A 78 -7.98 -20.43 4.31
CA LYS A 78 -8.41 -19.70 5.50
C LYS A 78 -7.21 -19.28 6.30
N VAL A 79 -7.00 -17.97 6.41
CA VAL A 79 -5.99 -17.38 7.30
C VAL A 79 -6.60 -17.25 8.67
N VAL A 80 -5.95 -17.82 9.67
CA VAL A 80 -6.45 -17.89 11.04
C VAL A 80 -5.42 -17.30 12.00
N PHE A 81 -5.85 -16.37 12.81
CA PHE A 81 -5.13 -15.92 14.00
C PHE A 81 -5.73 -16.63 15.21
N GLN A 82 -4.90 -17.33 15.96
CA GLN A 82 -5.35 -18.16 17.08
C GLN A 82 -4.58 -17.85 18.37
N SER A 83 -5.33 -17.71 19.46
CA SER A 83 -4.79 -17.76 20.81
C SER A 83 -4.64 -19.21 21.27
N GLU A 84 -3.42 -19.62 21.54
CA GLU A 84 -3.12 -20.99 22.02
C GLU A 84 -3.54 -21.18 23.49
N VAL A 85 -3.73 -20.09 24.25
CA VAL A 85 -4.17 -20.15 25.65
C VAL A 85 -5.67 -20.41 25.75
N SER A 86 -6.48 -19.62 25.05
CA SER A 86 -7.95 -19.72 25.10
C SER A 86 -8.52 -20.68 24.06
N GLY A 87 -7.72 -21.04 23.04
CA GLY A 87 -8.20 -21.78 21.88
C GLY A 87 -9.10 -20.95 20.94
N SER A 88 -9.36 -19.68 21.28
CA SER A 88 -10.16 -18.80 20.43
C SER A 88 -9.42 -18.45 19.15
N TYR A 89 -10.16 -18.29 18.07
CA TYR A 89 -9.56 -17.91 16.80
C TYR A 89 -10.45 -16.94 16.01
N GLN A 90 -9.79 -16.12 15.20
CA GLN A 90 -10.40 -15.31 14.15
C GLN A 90 -9.87 -15.81 12.81
N GLY A 91 -10.74 -16.00 11.83
CA GLY A 91 -10.31 -16.54 10.54
C GLY A 91 -11.07 -15.93 9.37
N GLN A 92 -10.36 -15.71 8.28
CA GLN A 92 -10.88 -15.17 7.04
C GLN A 92 -10.53 -16.06 5.86
N ASN A 93 -11.52 -16.35 5.02
CA ASN A 93 -11.29 -17.02 3.76
C ASN A 93 -10.77 -16.03 2.70
N ILE A 94 -9.67 -16.36 2.07
CA ILE A 94 -9.02 -15.56 1.04
C ILE A 94 -8.92 -16.39 -0.23
N TRP A 95 -9.33 -15.83 -1.37
CA TRP A 95 -9.15 -16.44 -2.68
C TRP A 95 -7.73 -16.25 -3.18
N ILE A 96 -7.02 -17.35 -3.40
CA ILE A 96 -5.67 -17.39 -3.97
C ILE A 96 -5.78 -17.77 -5.45
N THR A 97 -5.02 -17.10 -6.30
CA THR A 97 -4.97 -17.34 -7.74
C THR A 97 -3.74 -18.17 -8.14
N ASN A 98 -3.64 -18.54 -9.40
CA ASN A 98 -2.49 -19.26 -9.97
C ASN A 98 -1.26 -18.39 -10.21
N GLU A 99 -1.33 -17.10 -9.88
CA GLU A 99 -0.22 -16.16 -9.94
C GLU A 99 0.21 -15.76 -8.53
N TRP A 100 1.50 -15.49 -8.33
CA TRP A 100 2.01 -14.93 -7.09
C TRP A 100 1.39 -13.55 -6.84
N LYS A 101 0.67 -13.43 -5.72
CA LYS A 101 0.10 -12.16 -5.25
C LYS A 101 0.32 -12.00 -3.75
N ARG A 102 0.40 -10.76 -3.34
CA ARG A 102 0.45 -10.40 -1.93
C ARG A 102 -0.96 -10.27 -1.39
N TYR A 103 -1.19 -10.90 -0.24
CA TYR A 103 -2.45 -10.88 0.47
C TYR A 103 -2.23 -10.33 1.87
N SER A 104 -3.29 -9.78 2.45
CA SER A 104 -3.29 -9.32 3.83
C SER A 104 -4.64 -9.54 4.49
N HIS A 105 -4.61 -9.71 5.82
CA HIS A 105 -5.80 -9.71 6.64
C HIS A 105 -5.49 -9.13 8.02
N THR A 106 -6.41 -8.31 8.55
CA THR A 106 -6.26 -7.65 9.85
C THR A 106 -7.18 -8.32 10.87
N PHE A 107 -6.62 -8.60 12.04
CA PHE A 107 -7.31 -9.18 13.19
C PHE A 107 -7.31 -8.18 14.36
N THR A 108 -8.37 -8.17 15.14
CA THR A 108 -8.44 -7.39 16.38
C THR A 108 -8.13 -8.32 17.54
N VAL A 109 -7.16 -7.94 18.39
CA VAL A 109 -6.74 -8.75 19.52
C VAL A 109 -7.27 -8.13 20.80
N GLU A 110 -8.04 -8.90 21.59
CA GLU A 110 -8.62 -8.41 22.84
C GLU A 110 -7.65 -8.47 24.02
N ASN A 111 -6.87 -9.54 24.14
CA ASN A 111 -6.01 -9.81 25.28
C ASN A 111 -4.55 -9.98 24.87
N SER A 112 -3.64 -9.43 25.68
CA SER A 112 -2.19 -9.64 25.52
C SER A 112 -1.81 -11.09 25.80
N SER A 113 -0.93 -11.67 24.97
CA SER A 113 -0.43 -13.04 25.15
C SER A 113 0.83 -13.28 24.33
N ASP A 114 1.72 -14.13 24.82
CA ASP A 114 2.90 -14.65 24.09
C ASP A 114 2.59 -15.93 23.31
N GLN A 115 1.38 -16.45 23.43
CA GLN A 115 0.97 -17.72 22.85
C GLN A 115 -0.09 -17.53 21.77
N ASN A 116 0.30 -16.83 20.70
CA ASN A 116 -0.55 -16.64 19.53
C ASN A 116 0.16 -17.16 18.30
N SER A 117 -0.61 -17.67 17.34
CA SER A 117 -0.08 -18.19 16.09
C SER A 117 -0.93 -17.75 14.90
N VAL A 118 -0.28 -17.71 13.74
CA VAL A 118 -0.97 -17.64 12.45
C VAL A 118 -1.03 -19.03 11.84
N ARG A 119 -2.19 -19.38 11.32
CA ARG A 119 -2.42 -20.66 10.66
C ARG A 119 -2.99 -20.43 9.26
N PHE A 120 -2.64 -21.33 8.34
CA PHE A 120 -3.26 -21.42 7.03
C PHE A 120 -3.94 -22.77 6.90
N TRP A 121 -5.28 -22.74 6.82
CA TRP A 121 -6.07 -23.95 6.57
C TRP A 121 -6.31 -24.06 5.07
N PHE A 122 -5.89 -25.16 4.48
CA PHE A 122 -6.13 -25.45 3.08
C PHE A 122 -7.54 -25.97 2.91
N MET A 123 -8.34 -25.22 2.16
CA MET A 123 -9.79 -25.42 2.16
C MET A 123 -10.29 -26.32 1.02
N GLN A 124 -9.39 -26.70 0.11
CA GLN A 124 -9.75 -27.49 -1.07
C GLN A 124 -8.58 -28.41 -1.44
N ASP A 125 -8.91 -29.59 -1.95
CA ASP A 125 -7.98 -30.61 -2.40
C ASP A 125 -7.72 -30.56 -3.93
N GLY A 126 -6.83 -31.44 -4.39
CA GLY A 126 -6.47 -31.55 -5.80
C GLY A 126 -5.60 -30.41 -6.32
N VAL A 127 -5.01 -29.61 -5.44
CA VAL A 127 -4.18 -28.45 -5.79
C VAL A 127 -2.94 -28.36 -4.90
N THR A 128 -1.94 -27.63 -5.38
CA THR A 128 -0.77 -27.26 -4.59
C THR A 128 -0.84 -25.79 -4.21
N TYR A 129 -0.81 -25.49 -2.92
CA TYR A 129 -0.69 -24.13 -2.39
C TYR A 129 0.78 -23.80 -2.16
N PHE A 130 1.13 -22.56 -2.50
CA PHE A 130 2.45 -22.00 -2.22
C PHE A 130 2.29 -20.78 -1.32
N LEU A 131 3.12 -20.68 -0.28
CA LEU A 131 3.13 -19.56 0.68
C LEU A 131 4.57 -19.07 0.86
N ASP A 132 4.72 -17.76 0.92
CA ASP A 132 6.00 -17.09 1.12
C ASP A 132 5.85 -15.77 1.87
N GLU A 133 6.95 -15.27 2.42
CA GLU A 133 7.06 -13.98 3.11
C GLU A 133 5.92 -13.68 4.11
N VAL A 134 5.54 -14.67 4.91
CA VAL A 134 4.53 -14.48 5.94
C VAL A 134 5.06 -13.58 7.05
N SER A 135 4.38 -12.49 7.31
CA SER A 135 4.72 -11.56 8.40
C SER A 135 3.49 -11.11 9.17
N VAL A 136 3.69 -10.79 10.45
CA VAL A 136 2.67 -10.22 11.33
C VAL A 136 3.19 -8.90 11.89
N SER A 137 2.38 -7.86 11.85
CA SER A 137 2.76 -6.56 12.38
C SER A 137 1.57 -5.86 13.04
N PRO A 138 1.79 -5.06 14.09
CA PRO A 138 0.75 -4.25 14.68
C PRO A 138 0.26 -3.18 13.70
N GLY A 139 -1.04 -2.83 13.82
CA GLY A 139 -1.70 -1.81 13.04
C GLY A 139 -2.24 -2.29 11.68
N LYS A 140 -3.06 -1.43 11.07
CA LYS A 140 -3.49 -1.60 9.67
C LYS A 140 -2.33 -1.22 8.76
N ARG A 141 -2.04 -2.05 7.77
CA ARG A 141 -1.07 -1.74 6.73
C ARG A 141 -1.78 -1.41 5.42
N ILE A 142 -1.40 -0.31 4.83
CA ILE A 142 -1.67 -0.05 3.42
C ILE A 142 -0.58 -0.78 2.64
N LEU A 143 -0.98 -1.71 1.79
CA LEU A 143 -0.06 -2.45 0.93
C LEU A 143 -0.01 -1.77 -0.43
N PHE A 144 1.20 -1.36 -0.82
CA PHE A 144 1.49 -0.96 -2.19
C PHE A 144 2.05 -2.18 -2.92
N ASP A 145 1.30 -2.70 -3.88
CA ASP A 145 1.79 -3.72 -4.79
C ASP A 145 2.44 -3.02 -5.98
N GLN A 146 3.76 -3.02 -6.03
CA GLN A 146 4.53 -2.38 -7.11
C GLN A 146 4.34 -3.07 -8.47
N GLU A 147 3.93 -4.35 -8.47
CA GLU A 147 3.68 -5.11 -9.69
C GLU A 147 2.26 -4.88 -10.23
N ALA A 148 1.30 -4.50 -9.38
CA ALA A 148 -0.08 -4.25 -9.77
C ALA A 148 -0.26 -2.83 -10.31
N LYS A 149 -0.09 -2.66 -11.61
CA LYS A 149 -0.29 -1.38 -12.30
C LYS A 149 -1.76 -1.21 -12.69
N TYR A 150 -2.52 -0.50 -11.86
CA TYR A 150 -3.94 -0.20 -12.16
C TYR A 150 -4.11 1.10 -12.94
N GLN A 151 -3.19 2.06 -12.76
CA GLN A 151 -3.18 3.34 -13.47
C GLN A 151 -1.76 3.88 -13.56
N THR A 152 -1.51 4.69 -14.56
CA THR A 152 -0.32 5.52 -14.64
C THR A 152 -0.55 6.76 -13.78
N VAL A 153 0.39 7.07 -12.88
CA VAL A 153 0.42 8.32 -12.13
C VAL A 153 1.40 9.23 -12.85
N ASP A 154 0.89 10.31 -13.46
CA ASP A 154 1.72 11.24 -14.25
C ASP A 154 2.59 12.13 -13.35
N GLY A 155 2.27 12.22 -12.07
CA GLY A 155 3.07 12.96 -11.12
C GLY A 155 2.44 13.12 -9.74
N PHE A 156 3.23 13.65 -8.83
CA PHE A 156 2.79 14.05 -7.50
C PHE A 156 2.76 15.58 -7.42
N GLY A 157 1.63 16.12 -6.98
CA GLY A 157 1.38 17.55 -6.96
C GLY A 157 1.26 18.14 -5.57
N ALA A 158 1.71 19.40 -5.44
CA ALA A 158 1.49 20.23 -4.27
C ALA A 158 0.69 21.48 -4.64
N GLY A 159 -0.19 21.91 -3.73
CA GLY A 159 -0.92 23.18 -3.89
C GLY A 159 -0.13 24.33 -3.32
N ILE A 160 0.31 25.27 -4.14
CA ILE A 160 0.82 26.55 -3.70
C ILE A 160 -0.39 27.44 -3.37
N LYS A 161 -0.65 27.63 -2.09
CA LYS A 161 -1.77 28.41 -1.58
C LYS A 161 -1.24 29.56 -0.73
N ARG A 162 -2.10 30.27 -0.04
CA ARG A 162 -1.91 31.46 0.84
C ARG A 162 -0.63 31.50 1.70
N ARG A 163 0.17 30.45 1.70
CA ARG A 163 1.41 30.33 2.50
C ARG A 163 2.68 30.62 1.71
N THR A 164 2.58 30.85 0.40
CA THR A 164 3.76 31.17 -0.44
C THR A 164 4.43 32.45 0.07
N GLU A 165 3.66 33.45 0.46
CA GLU A 165 4.20 34.66 1.06
C GLU A 165 5.00 34.39 2.36
N GLN A 166 4.54 33.45 3.17
CA GLN A 166 5.28 33.06 4.38
C GLN A 166 6.59 32.36 4.06
N LEU A 167 6.61 31.50 3.03
CA LEU A 167 7.83 30.88 2.54
C LEU A 167 8.83 31.93 2.06
N TYR A 168 8.36 32.88 1.27
CA TYR A 168 9.21 33.94 0.71
C TYR A 168 9.57 35.05 1.70
N SER A 169 8.95 35.07 2.89
CA SER A 169 9.40 35.91 4.00
C SER A 169 10.55 35.31 4.81
N LEU A 170 10.90 34.05 4.58
CA LEU A 170 12.06 33.38 5.17
C LEU A 170 13.36 33.91 4.54
N ASN A 171 14.48 33.71 5.24
CA ASN A 171 15.77 33.99 4.63
C ASN A 171 16.02 33.03 3.44
N ASP A 172 16.79 33.49 2.46
CA ASP A 172 17.00 32.78 1.19
C ASP A 172 17.55 31.37 1.37
N SER A 173 18.48 31.17 2.31
CA SER A 173 19.07 29.84 2.56
C SER A 173 18.05 28.83 3.08
N PHE A 174 17.13 29.25 3.93
CA PHE A 174 16.10 28.35 4.48
C PHE A 174 14.99 28.08 3.47
N ARG A 175 14.62 29.12 2.68
CA ARG A 175 13.69 28.97 1.56
C ARG A 175 14.21 27.97 0.54
N GLN A 176 15.45 28.13 0.08
CA GLN A 176 16.08 27.22 -0.88
C GLN A 176 16.11 25.79 -0.37
N GLN A 177 16.39 25.57 0.89
CA GLN A 177 16.37 24.26 1.50
C GLN A 177 14.97 23.59 1.46
N ILE A 178 13.92 24.38 1.68
CA ILE A 178 12.53 23.87 1.57
C ILE A 178 12.19 23.55 0.11
N GLU A 179 12.61 24.38 -0.83
CA GLU A 179 12.39 24.16 -2.27
C GLU A 179 13.12 22.90 -2.75
N GLU A 180 14.38 22.70 -2.34
CA GLU A 180 15.14 21.47 -2.60
C GLU A 180 14.41 20.23 -2.07
N TYR A 181 13.94 20.25 -0.83
CA TYR A 181 13.14 19.14 -0.28
C TYR A 181 11.86 18.87 -1.08
N CYS A 182 11.16 19.91 -1.53
CA CYS A 182 9.93 19.73 -2.28
C CYS A 182 10.17 19.19 -3.69
N PHE A 183 11.14 19.73 -4.41
CA PHE A 183 11.30 19.47 -5.83
C PHE A 183 12.33 18.39 -6.15
N GLN A 184 13.33 18.20 -5.32
CA GLN A 184 14.34 17.15 -5.50
C GLN A 184 14.05 15.92 -4.65
N ASP A 185 13.86 16.07 -3.34
CA ASP A 185 13.72 14.91 -2.44
C ASP A 185 12.32 14.27 -2.53
N LEU A 186 11.26 15.08 -2.66
CA LEU A 186 9.88 14.60 -2.79
C LEU A 186 9.43 14.48 -4.25
N GLU A 187 10.27 14.90 -5.20
CA GLU A 187 9.98 14.83 -6.65
C GLU A 187 8.61 15.39 -7.03
N VAL A 188 8.20 16.53 -6.40
CA VAL A 188 6.95 17.21 -6.73
C VAL A 188 7.07 17.80 -8.13
N ASN A 189 6.36 17.25 -9.09
CA ASN A 189 6.40 17.62 -10.49
C ASN A 189 5.09 18.22 -11.03
N MET A 190 4.08 18.39 -10.16
CA MET A 190 2.86 19.10 -10.46
C MET A 190 2.58 20.15 -9.41
N ILE A 191 2.33 21.39 -9.82
CA ILE A 191 2.00 22.49 -8.92
C ILE A 191 0.61 23.00 -9.26
N ARG A 192 -0.27 23.05 -8.23
CA ARG A 192 -1.59 23.67 -8.32
C ARG A 192 -1.54 25.09 -7.79
N PHE A 193 -1.88 26.04 -8.63
CA PHE A 193 -2.11 27.43 -8.21
C PHE A 193 -3.56 27.85 -8.51
N PHE A 194 -3.97 28.98 -7.95
CA PHE A 194 -5.30 29.51 -8.18
C PHE A 194 -5.27 30.56 -9.29
N VAL A 195 -6.13 30.38 -10.28
CA VAL A 195 -6.53 31.44 -11.18
C VAL A 195 -7.72 32.15 -10.56
N TYR A 196 -7.63 33.45 -10.41
CA TYR A 196 -8.69 34.25 -9.82
C TYR A 196 -9.63 34.73 -10.91
N HIS A 197 -10.91 34.86 -10.57
CA HIS A 197 -12.01 35.22 -11.46
C HIS A 197 -11.97 36.67 -11.99
N ASP A 198 -11.06 37.48 -11.52
CA ASP A 198 -10.90 38.88 -11.88
C ASP A 198 -9.72 39.12 -12.86
N LEU A 199 -9.31 38.10 -13.59
CA LEU A 199 -8.34 38.20 -14.68
C LEU A 199 -8.92 38.96 -15.88
N GLU A 200 -10.22 38.79 -16.12
CA GLU A 200 -10.98 39.49 -17.14
C GLU A 200 -11.89 40.50 -16.44
N PRO A 201 -11.58 41.81 -16.51
CA PRO A 201 -12.34 42.87 -15.80
C PRO A 201 -13.81 42.95 -16.22
N GLU A 202 -14.08 42.73 -17.53
CA GLU A 202 -15.40 42.65 -18.10
C GLU A 202 -15.51 41.35 -18.90
N ASN A 203 -16.40 40.45 -18.49
CA ASN A 203 -16.69 39.26 -19.26
C ASN A 203 -17.45 39.65 -20.53
N ASP A 204 -16.76 39.77 -21.64
CA ASP A 204 -17.26 40.26 -22.93
C ASP A 204 -17.56 39.14 -23.92
N ASN A 205 -17.38 37.86 -23.54
CA ASN A 205 -17.68 36.73 -24.39
C ASN A 205 -18.60 35.70 -23.73
N ASP A 206 -19.53 35.20 -24.54
CA ASP A 206 -20.47 34.12 -24.13
C ASP A 206 -19.88 32.72 -24.46
N ASP A 207 -18.73 32.66 -25.10
CA ASP A 207 -18.06 31.39 -25.45
C ASP A 207 -16.85 31.15 -24.56
N PRO A 208 -16.91 30.15 -23.66
CA PRO A 208 -15.80 29.84 -22.76
C PRO A 208 -14.53 29.34 -23.49
N TYR A 209 -14.60 29.06 -24.79
CA TYR A 209 -13.48 28.64 -25.60
C TYR A 209 -12.91 29.77 -26.48
N SER A 210 -13.52 30.95 -26.46
CA SER A 210 -13.03 32.14 -27.14
C SER A 210 -12.35 33.04 -26.13
N LEU A 211 -11.02 33.08 -26.16
CA LEU A 211 -10.20 33.90 -25.30
C LEU A 211 -9.52 34.99 -26.12
N ASP A 212 -9.82 36.26 -25.85
CA ASP A 212 -9.02 37.39 -26.36
C ASP A 212 -7.99 37.78 -25.29
N GLU A 213 -6.76 37.31 -25.47
CA GLU A 213 -5.65 37.56 -24.53
C GLU A 213 -5.34 39.06 -24.36
N SER A 214 -5.74 39.93 -25.31
CA SER A 214 -5.51 41.36 -25.25
C SER A 214 -6.42 42.05 -24.23
N GLN A 215 -7.53 41.41 -23.84
CA GLN A 215 -8.50 41.92 -22.86
C GLN A 215 -8.18 41.49 -21.42
N LEU A 216 -7.21 40.60 -21.24
CA LEU A 216 -6.85 40.09 -19.94
C LEU A 216 -6.00 41.12 -19.15
N ASP A 217 -6.39 41.38 -17.91
CA ASP A 217 -5.63 42.23 -17.01
C ASP A 217 -4.55 41.41 -16.28
N TRP A 218 -3.40 41.26 -16.94
CA TRP A 218 -2.25 40.56 -16.38
C TRP A 218 -1.58 41.32 -15.24
N THR A 219 -1.88 42.64 -15.04
CA THR A 219 -1.24 43.42 -13.97
C THR A 219 -1.56 42.89 -12.59
N ARG A 220 -2.66 42.17 -12.42
CA ARG A 220 -3.03 41.51 -11.17
C ARG A 220 -2.23 40.26 -10.87
N TYR A 221 -1.52 39.74 -11.86
CA TYR A 221 -0.64 38.57 -11.77
C TYR A 221 0.84 38.96 -11.76
N ASP A 222 1.14 40.23 -12.01
CA ASP A 222 2.48 40.76 -11.92
C ASP A 222 2.96 40.83 -10.45
N SER A 223 4.26 40.82 -10.28
CA SER A 223 4.96 40.84 -9.00
C SER A 223 4.89 42.19 -8.26
N GLU A 224 3.79 42.91 -8.40
CA GLU A 224 3.57 44.19 -7.71
C GLU A 224 3.63 44.03 -6.18
N PRO A 225 4.34 44.92 -5.50
CA PRO A 225 4.37 44.95 -4.03
C PRO A 225 2.96 45.17 -3.50
N GLY A 226 2.33 44.15 -2.94
CA GLY A 226 0.96 44.21 -2.42
C GLY A 226 0.00 43.18 -2.99
N ASN A 227 0.31 42.57 -4.14
CA ASN A 227 -0.46 41.46 -4.63
C ASN A 227 0.01 40.13 -4.01
N TRP A 228 -0.45 39.88 -2.80
CA TRP A 228 -0.14 38.68 -2.02
C TRP A 228 -0.59 37.36 -2.67
N ARG A 229 -1.44 37.45 -3.71
CA ARG A 229 -2.06 36.28 -4.36
C ARG A 229 -1.14 35.61 -5.37
N THR A 230 -0.31 36.39 -6.04
CA THR A 230 0.49 35.93 -7.19
C THR A 230 1.97 36.28 -7.10
N ARG A 231 2.34 37.22 -6.21
CA ARG A 231 3.68 37.78 -6.09
C ARG A 231 4.83 36.77 -6.16
N TYR A 232 4.63 35.59 -5.60
CA TYR A 232 5.67 34.59 -5.50
C TYR A 232 5.41 33.32 -6.30
N VAL A 233 4.29 33.24 -7.01
CA VAL A 233 3.94 32.03 -7.78
C VAL A 233 4.90 31.84 -8.96
N GLY A 234 5.19 32.92 -9.69
CA GLY A 234 6.13 32.88 -10.82
C GLY A 234 7.54 32.50 -10.39
N GLU A 235 8.01 33.09 -9.28
CA GLU A 235 9.33 32.78 -8.71
C GLU A 235 9.41 31.32 -8.22
N ALA A 236 8.36 30.83 -7.53
CA ALA A 236 8.29 29.44 -7.09
C ALA A 236 8.26 28.45 -8.27
N LEU A 237 7.56 28.79 -9.36
CA LEU A 237 7.55 27.98 -10.59
C LEU A 237 8.92 27.96 -11.26
N GLN A 238 9.61 29.11 -11.33
CA GLN A 238 10.95 29.17 -11.89
C GLN A 238 11.93 28.33 -11.07
N ASN A 239 11.90 28.48 -9.74
CA ASN A 239 12.77 27.70 -8.85
C ASN A 239 12.48 26.20 -8.98
N ALA A 240 11.21 25.80 -9.09
CA ALA A 240 10.83 24.40 -9.32
C ALA A 240 11.40 23.88 -10.66
N PHE A 241 11.35 24.70 -11.71
CA PHE A 241 11.90 24.33 -13.01
C PHE A 241 13.44 24.24 -12.99
N ASP A 242 14.11 25.13 -12.28
CA ASP A 242 15.57 25.16 -12.19
C ASP A 242 16.12 24.01 -11.32
N LEU A 243 15.29 23.42 -10.41
CA LEU A 243 15.65 22.31 -9.53
C LEU A 243 15.25 20.93 -10.09
N SER A 244 14.42 20.86 -11.12
CA SER A 244 13.96 19.60 -11.74
C SER A 244 14.93 19.14 -12.86
#